data_c5cd62da7dd1d8f5f1158da885719921
#
_entry.id   c5cd62da7dd1d8f5f1158da885719921
#
_cell.length_a   1.000
_cell.length_b   1.000
_cell.length_c   1.000
_cell.angle_alpha   90.00
_cell.angle_beta   90.00
_cell.angle_gamma   90.00
#
_symmetry.space_group_name_H-M   'P 1'
#
loop_
_entity.id
_entity.type
_entity.pdbx_description
1 polymer ?
#
loop_
_entity_poly.entity_id
_entity_poly.type
_entity_poly.pdbx_seq_one_letter_code
_entity_poly.pdbx_strand_id
1 'polypeptide(L)'
;VSDILSSNGSTSMASTCGSTLALMDAGVPIKKPVAGISTGLITDENDPSRYVVITDIQGIEDFFGDMDFKVGGTRDGITAIQVDIKVDGLSYKIIEEAFARTNKARQYILNDIMKPQIAAPREELSPYAPQIVSTQIKVEKIKDVIGKGGETINKIIAATGVKIDIEDDGQVMIYSADQEKAYQALDMIEEIVREFEVGQIYYGTVTRTTTFGAFVDLGGGKEGLLHISKIAKERINKVEDVLKLNDEVTVKVYEIDDQGRITSIEFQIDDLVEENYTRTNKCK
;
A
#
# COMPACT_ATOMS: atom_id res chain seq x y z
N VAL A 1 14.75 3.49 -8.15
CA VAL A 1 15.76 3.99 -9.14
C VAL A 1 16.75 4.86 -8.40
N SER A 2 18.04 4.75 -8.72
CA SER A 2 19.11 5.60 -8.20
C SER A 2 19.78 6.31 -9.37
N ASP A 3 19.59 7.62 -9.46
CA ASP A 3 20.20 8.45 -10.50
C ASP A 3 21.37 9.23 -9.92
N ILE A 4 22.52 9.14 -10.61
CA ILE A 4 23.76 9.73 -10.15
C ILE A 4 24.04 10.98 -10.98
N LEU A 5 23.96 12.14 -10.34
CA LEU A 5 24.13 13.43 -11.00
C LEU A 5 25.61 13.84 -11.13
N SER A 6 26.47 13.38 -10.22
CA SER A 6 27.90 13.66 -10.22
C SER A 6 28.64 12.56 -9.48
N SER A 7 29.86 12.24 -9.91
CA SER A 7 30.69 11.17 -9.32
C SER A 7 32.15 11.51 -9.33
N ASN A 8 32.87 11.08 -8.28
CA ASN A 8 34.32 11.08 -8.22
C ASN A 8 34.88 9.71 -7.78
N GLY A 9 34.14 8.64 -8.01
CA GLY A 9 34.44 7.26 -7.64
C GLY A 9 33.34 6.64 -6.77
N SER A 10 33.29 5.33 -6.71
CA SER A 10 32.41 4.49 -5.87
C SER A 10 30.93 4.90 -5.77
N THR A 11 30.34 5.25 -6.91
CA THR A 11 28.92 5.64 -7.01
C THR A 11 27.95 4.58 -6.47
N SER A 12 28.31 3.29 -6.61
CA SER A 12 27.52 2.17 -6.09
C SER A 12 27.39 2.20 -4.56
N MET A 13 28.44 2.62 -3.87
CA MET A 13 28.41 2.72 -2.40
C MET A 13 27.63 3.95 -1.93
N ALA A 14 27.73 5.07 -2.65
CA ALA A 14 26.85 6.22 -2.44
C ALA A 14 25.37 5.86 -2.67
N SER A 15 25.07 5.11 -3.75
CA SER A 15 23.72 4.60 -4.03
C SER A 15 23.19 3.69 -2.93
N THR A 16 24.04 2.83 -2.35
CA THR A 16 23.68 1.96 -1.22
C THR A 16 23.23 2.77 -0.01
N CYS A 17 24.00 3.81 0.36
CA CYS A 17 23.67 4.70 1.47
C CYS A 17 22.42 5.54 1.16
N GLY A 18 22.34 6.14 -0.03
CA GLY A 18 21.21 6.96 -0.46
C GLY A 18 19.91 6.18 -0.56
N SER A 19 19.96 4.96 -1.11
CA SER A 19 18.78 4.09 -1.19
C SER A 19 18.28 3.66 0.19
N THR A 20 19.20 3.40 1.14
CA THR A 20 18.83 3.11 2.53
C THR A 20 18.07 4.29 3.14
N LEU A 21 18.60 5.51 3.01
CA LEU A 21 17.95 6.71 3.53
C LEU A 21 16.57 6.96 2.86
N ALA A 22 16.50 6.80 1.54
CA ALA A 22 15.26 6.98 0.79
C ALA A 22 14.17 5.96 1.18
N LEU A 23 14.54 4.69 1.39
CA LEU A 23 13.60 3.67 1.85
C LEU A 23 13.10 3.97 3.26
N MET A 24 13.98 4.41 4.16
CA MET A 24 13.60 4.79 5.53
C MET A 24 12.70 6.02 5.54
N ASP A 25 12.99 7.01 4.71
CA ASP A 25 12.17 8.23 4.57
C ASP A 25 10.80 7.96 3.94
N ALA A 26 10.73 6.98 3.03
CA ALA A 26 9.47 6.52 2.47
C ALA A 26 8.62 5.65 3.43
N GLY A 27 9.12 5.34 4.63
CA GLY A 27 8.41 4.49 5.60
C GLY A 27 8.49 2.99 5.29
N VAL A 28 9.39 2.56 4.40
CA VAL A 28 9.58 1.13 4.13
C VAL A 28 10.24 0.47 5.34
N PRO A 29 9.64 -0.58 5.93
CA PRO A 29 10.13 -1.19 7.17
C PRO A 29 11.34 -2.10 6.93
N ILE A 30 12.47 -1.51 6.51
CA ILE A 30 13.72 -2.26 6.37
C ILE A 30 14.18 -2.77 7.74
N LYS A 31 14.76 -3.96 7.77
CA LYS A 31 15.18 -4.60 9.03
C LYS A 31 16.25 -3.82 9.76
N LYS A 32 17.24 -3.29 9.04
CA LYS A 32 18.36 -2.49 9.56
C LYS A 32 18.91 -1.59 8.47
N PRO A 33 19.39 -0.39 8.81
CA PRO A 33 20.10 0.48 7.87
C PRO A 33 21.39 -0.19 7.36
N VAL A 34 21.67 0.00 6.08
CA VAL A 34 22.86 -0.48 5.40
C VAL A 34 23.66 0.71 4.88
N ALA A 35 24.96 0.71 5.10
CA ALA A 35 25.89 1.61 4.45
C ALA A 35 26.91 0.83 3.62
N GLY A 36 27.46 1.48 2.62
CA GLY A 36 28.52 0.96 1.78
C GLY A 36 29.73 1.88 1.75
N ILE A 37 30.90 1.32 1.60
CA ILE A 37 32.17 2.02 1.42
C ILE A 37 33.11 1.19 0.57
N SER A 38 34.02 1.86 -0.14
CA SER A 38 35.12 1.23 -0.86
C SER A 38 36.47 1.43 -0.18
N THR A 39 37.36 0.47 -0.38
CA THR A 39 38.79 0.63 -0.09
C THR A 39 39.61 0.22 -1.31
N GLY A 40 40.70 0.91 -1.53
CA GLY A 40 41.65 0.64 -2.57
C GLY A 40 42.98 0.09 -2.04
N LEU A 41 43.79 -0.42 -2.96
CA LEU A 41 45.15 -0.87 -2.69
C LEU A 41 46.09 -0.22 -3.71
N ILE A 42 47.21 0.24 -3.23
CA ILE A 42 48.32 0.71 -4.05
C ILE A 42 49.56 -0.02 -3.54
N THR A 43 50.24 -0.77 -4.41
CA THR A 43 51.50 -1.48 -4.11
C THR A 43 52.68 -0.84 -4.82
N ASP A 44 53.87 -1.01 -4.25
CA ASP A 44 55.11 -0.61 -4.90
C ASP A 44 55.47 -1.66 -5.98
N GLU A 45 55.67 -1.22 -7.23
CA GLU A 45 56.00 -2.11 -8.37
C GLU A 45 57.27 -2.97 -8.14
N ASN A 46 58.24 -2.44 -7.37
CA ASN A 46 59.51 -3.12 -7.13
C ASN A 46 59.52 -3.95 -5.84
N ASP A 47 58.58 -3.65 -4.90
CA ASP A 47 58.48 -4.35 -3.62
C ASP A 47 57.00 -4.47 -3.20
N PRO A 48 56.32 -5.56 -3.56
CA PRO A 48 54.92 -5.78 -3.21
C PRO A 48 54.64 -5.88 -1.69
N SER A 49 55.68 -5.98 -0.87
CA SER A 49 55.51 -5.91 0.60
C SER A 49 55.24 -4.51 1.09
N ARG A 50 55.56 -3.49 0.27
CA ARG A 50 55.26 -2.09 0.49
C ARG A 50 53.94 -1.75 -0.19
N TYR A 51 52.92 -1.57 0.59
CA TYR A 51 51.58 -1.25 0.11
C TYR A 51 50.89 -0.25 1.03
N VAL A 52 49.82 0.38 0.52
CA VAL A 52 48.89 1.23 1.24
C VAL A 52 47.50 0.81 0.92
N VAL A 53 46.66 0.56 1.95
CA VAL A 53 45.22 0.42 1.81
C VAL A 53 44.62 1.79 2.03
N ILE A 54 43.85 2.28 1.08
CA ILE A 54 43.17 3.59 1.14
C ILE A 54 41.66 3.38 1.32
N THR A 55 41.00 4.34 1.98
CA THR A 55 39.56 4.27 2.27
C THR A 55 38.84 5.37 1.51
N ASP A 56 37.70 5.03 0.86
CA ASP A 56 36.91 5.95 0.04
C ASP A 56 37.67 6.43 -1.19
N ILE A 57 37.87 5.52 -2.14
CA ILE A 57 38.71 5.74 -3.33
C ILE A 57 38.07 6.71 -4.31
N GLN A 58 38.90 7.59 -4.87
CA GLN A 58 38.57 8.45 -6.00
C GLN A 58 38.68 7.70 -7.34
N GLY A 59 38.07 8.24 -8.40
CA GLY A 59 38.10 7.63 -9.73
C GLY A 59 39.51 7.39 -10.25
N ILE A 60 40.48 8.28 -9.95
CA ILE A 60 41.88 8.12 -10.33
C ILE A 60 42.57 6.98 -9.53
N GLU A 61 42.20 6.82 -8.27
CA GLU A 61 42.72 5.76 -7.39
C GLU A 61 42.10 4.40 -7.76
N ASP A 62 40.86 4.37 -8.21
CA ASP A 62 40.24 3.19 -8.79
C ASP A 62 40.95 2.79 -10.11
N PHE A 63 41.23 3.76 -10.97
CA PHE A 63 41.83 3.48 -12.28
C PHE A 63 43.30 2.93 -12.18
N PHE A 64 44.11 3.56 -11.34
CA PHE A 64 45.55 3.22 -11.19
C PHE A 64 45.84 2.26 -10.02
N GLY A 65 44.88 2.07 -9.12
CA GLY A 65 45.06 1.18 -7.96
C GLY A 65 44.98 -0.29 -8.33
N ASP A 66 45.44 -1.13 -7.44
CA ASP A 66 45.57 -2.58 -7.60
C ASP A 66 44.33 -3.34 -7.15
N MET A 67 43.44 -2.69 -6.37
CA MET A 67 42.23 -3.28 -5.84
C MET A 67 41.16 -2.19 -5.66
N ASP A 68 39.91 -2.53 -6.02
CA ASP A 68 38.69 -1.89 -5.57
C ASP A 68 37.87 -2.89 -4.73
N PHE A 69 37.81 -2.67 -3.41
CA PHE A 69 37.19 -3.55 -2.44
C PHE A 69 36.00 -2.85 -1.81
N LYS A 70 34.76 -3.20 -2.24
CA LYS A 70 33.51 -2.60 -1.80
C LYS A 70 32.79 -3.51 -0.81
N VAL A 71 32.38 -2.94 0.32
CA VAL A 71 31.65 -3.64 1.37
C VAL A 71 30.39 -2.87 1.76
N GLY A 72 29.24 -3.53 1.60
CA GLY A 72 27.98 -3.09 2.15
C GLY A 72 27.63 -3.88 3.42
N GLY A 73 26.96 -3.24 4.39
CA GLY A 73 26.55 -3.93 5.60
C GLY A 73 25.86 -3.05 6.63
N THR A 74 25.31 -3.72 7.62
CA THR A 74 24.71 -3.12 8.80
C THR A 74 25.76 -2.84 9.88
N ARG A 75 25.30 -2.40 11.06
CA ARG A 75 26.19 -2.28 12.24
C ARG A 75 26.71 -3.64 12.70
N ASP A 76 25.93 -4.70 12.51
CA ASP A 76 26.19 -6.02 13.09
C ASP A 76 26.99 -6.92 12.15
N GLY A 77 27.01 -6.61 10.85
CA GLY A 77 27.72 -7.48 9.90
C GLY A 77 27.68 -6.99 8.46
N ILE A 78 28.39 -7.72 7.63
CA ILE A 78 28.51 -7.49 6.19
C ILE A 78 27.34 -8.18 5.50
N THR A 79 26.72 -7.48 4.52
CA THR A 79 25.62 -8.01 3.71
C THR A 79 26.01 -8.24 2.24
N ALA A 80 27.03 -7.51 1.77
CA ALA A 80 27.50 -7.64 0.39
C ALA A 80 28.98 -7.26 0.31
N ILE A 81 29.69 -7.93 -0.60
CA ILE A 81 31.08 -7.66 -0.96
C ILE A 81 31.19 -7.69 -2.48
N GLN A 82 31.89 -6.72 -3.03
CA GLN A 82 32.35 -6.73 -4.42
C GLN A 82 33.84 -6.42 -4.43
N VAL A 83 34.62 -7.23 -5.12
CA VAL A 83 36.07 -7.06 -5.22
C VAL A 83 36.47 -7.09 -6.69
N ASP A 84 37.21 -6.08 -7.11
CA ASP A 84 37.94 -6.06 -8.37
C ASP A 84 39.44 -5.93 -8.05
N ILE A 85 40.28 -6.85 -8.57
CA ILE A 85 41.71 -6.87 -8.35
C ILE A 85 42.47 -6.91 -9.69
N LYS A 86 43.55 -6.15 -9.76
CA LYS A 86 44.40 -6.03 -10.96
C LYS A 86 45.77 -6.66 -10.74
N VAL A 87 45.95 -7.39 -9.65
CA VAL A 87 47.17 -8.13 -9.26
C VAL A 87 46.85 -9.61 -9.14
N ASP A 88 47.90 -10.46 -9.15
CA ASP A 88 47.78 -11.93 -9.15
C ASP A 88 47.26 -12.52 -7.81
N GLY A 89 46.75 -11.71 -6.92
CA GLY A 89 46.15 -12.11 -5.65
C GLY A 89 46.50 -11.15 -4.53
N LEU A 90 45.76 -11.30 -3.41
CA LEU A 90 45.90 -10.47 -2.21
C LEU A 90 46.42 -11.33 -1.05
N SER A 91 47.36 -10.81 -0.26
CA SER A 91 47.72 -11.45 1.00
C SER A 91 46.60 -11.37 2.02
N TYR A 92 46.49 -12.35 2.91
CA TYR A 92 45.50 -12.30 4.01
C TYR A 92 45.59 -11.02 4.85
N LYS A 93 46.82 -10.50 5.02
CA LYS A 93 47.06 -9.26 5.75
C LYS A 93 46.39 -8.05 5.11
N ILE A 94 46.45 -7.93 3.77
CA ILE A 94 45.79 -6.88 3.01
C ILE A 94 44.28 -7.01 3.14
N ILE A 95 43.75 -8.23 3.04
CA ILE A 95 42.31 -8.51 3.17
C ILE A 95 41.83 -8.16 4.57
N GLU A 96 42.55 -8.55 5.61
CA GLU A 96 42.18 -8.18 7.01
C GLU A 96 42.19 -6.68 7.23
N GLU A 97 43.19 -5.98 6.68
CA GLU A 97 43.26 -4.51 6.77
C GLU A 97 42.10 -3.86 6.00
N ALA A 98 41.76 -4.32 4.81
CA ALA A 98 40.63 -3.82 4.03
C ALA A 98 39.30 -4.00 4.79
N PHE A 99 39.06 -5.17 5.39
CA PHE A 99 37.89 -5.39 6.23
C PHE A 99 37.86 -4.50 7.47
N ALA A 100 38.97 -4.30 8.15
CA ALA A 100 39.05 -3.44 9.31
C ALA A 100 38.73 -1.99 8.94
N ARG A 101 39.27 -1.48 7.83
CA ARG A 101 39.05 -0.13 7.32
C ARG A 101 37.60 0.06 6.87
N THR A 102 37.02 -0.87 6.07
CA THR A 102 35.63 -0.80 5.64
C THR A 102 34.67 -0.88 6.82
N ASN A 103 34.97 -1.71 7.83
CA ASN A 103 34.15 -1.77 9.04
C ASN A 103 34.14 -0.42 9.79
N LYS A 104 35.33 0.17 10.03
CA LYS A 104 35.44 1.46 10.71
C LYS A 104 34.69 2.55 9.95
N ALA A 105 34.88 2.66 8.64
CA ALA A 105 34.23 3.67 7.81
C ALA A 105 32.71 3.45 7.75
N ARG A 106 32.23 2.22 7.60
CA ARG A 106 30.81 1.88 7.59
C ARG A 106 30.15 2.20 8.92
N GLN A 107 30.78 1.90 10.06
CA GLN A 107 30.26 2.27 11.38
C GLN A 107 30.15 3.79 11.53
N TYR A 108 31.13 4.54 11.06
CA TYR A 108 31.09 6.01 11.04
C TYR A 108 29.92 6.53 10.20
N ILE A 109 29.77 6.03 8.96
CA ILE A 109 28.66 6.44 8.08
C ILE A 109 27.32 6.15 8.75
N LEU A 110 27.12 4.93 9.28
CA LEU A 110 25.85 4.54 9.92
C LEU A 110 25.53 5.36 11.18
N ASN A 111 26.53 5.63 12.03
CA ASN A 111 26.28 6.24 13.33
C ASN A 111 26.33 7.77 13.31
N ASP A 112 27.30 8.33 12.57
CA ASP A 112 27.64 9.75 12.66
C ASP A 112 27.08 10.55 11.48
N ILE A 113 26.79 9.89 10.35
CA ILE A 113 26.26 10.55 9.15
C ILE A 113 24.77 10.23 8.96
N MET A 114 24.41 8.93 8.86
CA MET A 114 23.03 8.53 8.48
C MET A 114 22.06 8.63 9.66
N LYS A 115 22.43 8.11 10.83
CA LYS A 115 21.54 8.11 12.00
C LYS A 115 21.08 9.49 12.46
N PRO A 116 21.90 10.57 12.43
CA PRO A 116 21.43 11.91 12.76
C PRO A 116 20.38 12.46 11.78
N GLN A 117 20.36 11.96 10.52
CA GLN A 117 19.38 12.38 9.51
C GLN A 117 18.06 11.62 9.69
N ILE A 118 18.14 10.29 9.85
CA ILE A 118 16.98 9.45 10.09
C ILE A 118 17.42 8.21 10.90
N ALA A 119 16.88 8.08 12.11
CA ALA A 119 17.29 7.04 13.05
C ALA A 119 16.61 5.69 12.82
N ALA A 120 15.39 5.71 12.31
CA ALA A 120 14.55 4.54 11.99
C ALA A 120 13.66 4.88 10.80
N PRO A 121 13.12 3.88 10.08
CA PRO A 121 12.08 4.12 9.09
C PRO A 121 10.91 4.93 9.69
N ARG A 122 10.28 5.78 8.89
CA ARG A 122 9.06 6.48 9.31
C ARG A 122 7.98 5.45 9.64
N GLU A 123 7.12 5.76 10.59
CA GLU A 123 6.03 4.88 11.03
C GLU A 123 4.98 4.68 9.95
N GLU A 124 4.72 5.74 9.16
CA GLU A 124 3.77 5.72 8.06
C GLU A 124 4.49 5.77 6.72
N LEU A 125 3.90 5.10 5.73
CA LEU A 125 4.37 5.22 4.34
C LEU A 125 4.20 6.65 3.84
N SER A 126 5.16 7.09 3.03
CA SER A 126 5.06 8.38 2.35
C SER A 126 3.77 8.45 1.52
N PRO A 127 3.06 9.59 1.50
CA PRO A 127 1.88 9.75 0.65
C PRO A 127 2.20 9.63 -0.85
N TYR A 128 3.47 9.73 -1.21
CA TYR A 128 3.95 9.53 -2.60
C TYR A 128 4.41 8.08 -2.87
N ALA A 129 4.47 7.23 -1.86
CA ALA A 129 4.82 5.82 -2.06
C ALA A 129 3.63 5.08 -2.69
N PRO A 130 3.86 4.22 -3.70
CA PRO A 130 2.81 3.33 -4.19
C PRO A 130 2.25 2.50 -3.05
N GLN A 131 0.93 2.53 -2.88
CA GLN A 131 0.25 1.78 -1.83
C GLN A 131 -0.53 0.62 -2.43
N ILE A 132 -0.63 -0.45 -1.65
CA ILE A 132 -1.47 -1.60 -1.96
C ILE A 132 -2.55 -1.64 -0.87
N VAL A 133 -3.77 -1.36 -1.28
CA VAL A 133 -4.95 -1.58 -0.44
C VAL A 133 -5.48 -2.97 -0.77
N SER A 134 -5.70 -3.81 0.22
CA SER A 134 -6.21 -5.16 0.01
C SER A 134 -7.49 -5.39 0.80
N THR A 135 -8.41 -6.15 0.21
CA THR A 135 -9.62 -6.62 0.87
C THR A 135 -9.89 -8.07 0.48
N GLN A 136 -10.70 -8.75 1.28
CA GLN A 136 -11.12 -10.12 1.02
C GLN A 136 -12.61 -10.13 0.69
N ILE A 137 -12.96 -10.65 -0.49
CA ILE A 137 -14.35 -10.84 -0.91
C ILE A 137 -14.68 -12.34 -0.98
N LYS A 138 -15.95 -12.68 -0.90
CA LYS A 138 -16.39 -14.07 -1.13
C LYS A 138 -16.11 -14.49 -2.57
N VAL A 139 -15.62 -15.70 -2.77
CA VAL A 139 -15.28 -16.25 -4.10
C VAL A 139 -16.46 -16.17 -5.09
N GLU A 140 -17.69 -16.41 -4.60
CA GLU A 140 -18.90 -16.27 -5.39
C GLU A 140 -19.19 -14.85 -5.90
N LYS A 141 -18.60 -13.82 -5.23
CA LYS A 141 -18.74 -12.40 -5.57
C LYS A 141 -17.70 -11.90 -6.57
N ILE A 142 -16.67 -12.67 -6.85
CA ILE A 142 -15.62 -12.31 -7.83
C ILE A 142 -16.26 -11.97 -9.19
N LYS A 143 -17.23 -12.78 -9.63
CA LYS A 143 -17.94 -12.55 -10.90
C LYS A 143 -18.73 -11.23 -10.93
N ASP A 144 -19.24 -10.78 -9.77
CA ASP A 144 -20.02 -9.55 -9.67
C ASP A 144 -19.08 -8.33 -9.77
N VAL A 145 -17.90 -8.40 -9.13
CA VAL A 145 -16.87 -7.37 -9.20
C VAL A 145 -16.24 -7.29 -10.59
N ILE A 146 -15.97 -8.41 -11.22
CA ILE A 146 -15.43 -8.43 -12.59
C ILE A 146 -16.50 -7.95 -13.58
N GLY A 147 -17.75 -8.41 -13.42
CA GLY A 147 -18.84 -8.12 -14.33
C GLY A 147 -18.75 -8.87 -15.66
N LYS A 148 -19.78 -8.78 -16.48
CA LYS A 148 -19.85 -9.45 -17.79
C LYS A 148 -18.75 -8.93 -18.72
N GLY A 149 -17.81 -9.80 -19.09
CA GLY A 149 -16.68 -9.42 -19.96
C GLY A 149 -15.73 -8.38 -19.34
N GLY A 150 -15.70 -8.24 -18.02
CA GLY A 150 -14.85 -7.27 -17.33
C GLY A 150 -15.45 -5.86 -17.22
N GLU A 151 -16.72 -5.66 -17.57
CA GLU A 151 -17.34 -4.33 -17.65
C GLU A 151 -17.30 -3.59 -16.31
N THR A 152 -17.60 -4.27 -15.19
CA THR A 152 -17.68 -3.64 -13.87
C THR A 152 -16.31 -3.22 -13.38
N ILE A 153 -15.33 -4.12 -13.42
CA ILE A 153 -13.96 -3.80 -12.98
C ILE A 153 -13.33 -2.70 -13.85
N ASN A 154 -13.58 -2.71 -15.16
CA ASN A 154 -13.08 -1.68 -16.06
C ASN A 154 -13.72 -0.30 -15.78
N LYS A 155 -14.98 -0.23 -15.34
CA LYS A 155 -15.62 1.01 -14.90
C LYS A 155 -14.94 1.56 -13.63
N ILE A 156 -14.61 0.70 -12.67
CA ILE A 156 -13.90 1.10 -11.45
C ILE A 156 -12.51 1.64 -11.81
N ILE A 157 -11.76 0.90 -12.65
CA ILE A 157 -10.42 1.32 -13.09
C ILE A 157 -10.49 2.65 -13.86
N ALA A 158 -11.47 2.82 -14.75
CA ALA A 158 -11.62 4.07 -15.50
C ALA A 158 -11.97 5.27 -14.62
N ALA A 159 -12.79 5.06 -13.57
CA ALA A 159 -13.19 6.12 -12.65
C ALA A 159 -12.07 6.56 -11.70
N THR A 160 -11.23 5.61 -11.26
CA THR A 160 -10.23 5.84 -10.22
C THR A 160 -8.79 5.91 -10.74
N GLY A 161 -8.51 5.29 -11.89
CA GLY A 161 -7.16 5.21 -12.46
C GLY A 161 -6.23 4.23 -11.75
N VAL A 162 -6.75 3.38 -10.88
CA VAL A 162 -5.99 2.36 -10.14
C VAL A 162 -5.78 1.09 -10.97
N LYS A 163 -4.84 0.23 -10.54
CA LYS A 163 -4.75 -1.15 -11.02
C LYS A 163 -5.37 -2.07 -9.98
N ILE A 164 -6.17 -3.05 -10.42
CA ILE A 164 -6.83 -4.02 -9.55
C ILE A 164 -6.47 -5.43 -10.01
N ASP A 165 -5.99 -6.25 -9.09
CA ASP A 165 -5.78 -7.68 -9.28
C ASP A 165 -6.70 -8.45 -8.32
N ILE A 166 -7.32 -9.52 -8.78
CA ILE A 166 -8.23 -10.36 -7.98
C ILE A 166 -7.74 -11.80 -8.10
N GLU A 167 -7.44 -12.42 -6.96
CA GLU A 167 -7.03 -13.82 -6.87
C GLU A 167 -8.25 -14.76 -6.79
N ASP A 168 -8.07 -16.03 -7.13
CA ASP A 168 -9.14 -17.03 -7.17
C ASP A 168 -9.74 -17.32 -5.78
N ASP A 169 -9.01 -17.02 -4.72
CA ASP A 169 -9.47 -17.16 -3.33
C ASP A 169 -10.29 -15.96 -2.83
N GLY A 170 -10.46 -14.94 -3.68
CA GLY A 170 -11.19 -13.71 -3.36
C GLY A 170 -10.35 -12.59 -2.77
N GLN A 171 -9.03 -12.74 -2.70
CA GLN A 171 -8.16 -11.62 -2.33
C GLN A 171 -8.15 -10.57 -3.45
N VAL A 172 -8.48 -9.33 -3.12
CA VAL A 172 -8.46 -8.18 -4.03
C VAL A 172 -7.31 -7.27 -3.63
N MET A 173 -6.46 -6.93 -4.59
CA MET A 173 -5.33 -6.02 -4.41
C MET A 173 -5.50 -4.81 -5.33
N ILE A 174 -5.50 -3.62 -4.74
CA ILE A 174 -5.67 -2.33 -5.40
C ILE A 174 -4.35 -1.56 -5.31
N TYR A 175 -3.75 -1.25 -6.44
CA TYR A 175 -2.47 -0.55 -6.54
C TYR A 175 -2.68 0.87 -7.03
N SER A 176 -2.22 1.84 -6.24
CA SER A 176 -2.27 3.25 -6.60
C SER A 176 -1.10 4.03 -6.00
N ALA A 177 -0.64 5.06 -6.70
CA ALA A 177 0.23 6.09 -6.14
C ALA A 177 -0.57 7.15 -5.37
N ASP A 178 -1.89 7.17 -5.53
CA ASP A 178 -2.84 8.08 -4.89
C ASP A 178 -3.72 7.27 -3.93
N GLN A 179 -3.59 7.55 -2.64
CA GLN A 179 -4.28 6.82 -1.59
C GLN A 179 -5.80 7.04 -1.64
N GLU A 180 -6.25 8.25 -1.92
CA GLU A 180 -7.69 8.54 -2.00
C GLU A 180 -8.36 7.73 -3.11
N LYS A 181 -7.69 7.59 -4.26
CA LYS A 181 -8.18 6.79 -5.38
C LYS A 181 -8.20 5.29 -5.06
N ALA A 182 -7.23 4.80 -4.30
CA ALA A 182 -7.23 3.41 -3.86
C ALA A 182 -8.43 3.11 -2.94
N TYR A 183 -8.71 3.98 -1.98
CA TYR A 183 -9.89 3.83 -1.11
C TYR A 183 -11.20 4.03 -1.86
N GLN A 184 -11.27 4.97 -2.81
CA GLN A 184 -12.45 5.12 -3.66
C GLN A 184 -12.76 3.84 -4.44
N ALA A 185 -11.72 3.17 -4.98
CA ALA A 185 -11.90 1.90 -5.66
C ALA A 185 -12.34 0.79 -4.69
N LEU A 186 -11.79 0.76 -3.47
CA LEU A 186 -12.20 -0.15 -2.42
C LEU A 186 -13.68 0.04 -2.07
N ASP A 187 -14.12 1.27 -1.82
CA ASP A 187 -15.52 1.58 -1.50
C ASP A 187 -16.47 1.10 -2.61
N MET A 188 -16.09 1.32 -3.89
CA MET A 188 -16.87 0.84 -5.03
C MET A 188 -16.97 -0.68 -5.07
N ILE A 189 -15.89 -1.40 -4.74
CA ILE A 189 -15.88 -2.87 -4.67
C ILE A 189 -16.75 -3.34 -3.50
N GLU A 190 -16.59 -2.75 -2.32
CA GLU A 190 -17.37 -3.09 -1.13
C GLU A 190 -18.86 -2.86 -1.34
N GLU A 191 -19.23 -1.81 -2.06
CA GLU A 191 -20.61 -1.56 -2.43
C GLU A 191 -21.20 -2.67 -3.32
N ILE A 192 -20.44 -3.16 -4.31
CA ILE A 192 -20.87 -4.26 -5.21
C ILE A 192 -21.05 -5.57 -4.45
N VAL A 193 -20.13 -5.88 -3.51
CA VAL A 193 -20.16 -7.13 -2.75
C VAL A 193 -21.02 -7.08 -1.50
N ARG A 194 -21.57 -5.91 -1.17
CA ARG A 194 -22.39 -5.69 0.01
C ARG A 194 -23.49 -6.73 0.11
N GLU A 195 -23.59 -7.36 1.27
CA GLU A 195 -24.67 -8.26 1.61
C GLU A 195 -25.66 -7.59 2.56
N PHE A 196 -26.91 -7.89 2.37
CA PHE A 196 -27.98 -7.39 3.22
C PHE A 196 -28.46 -8.53 4.11
N GLU A 197 -28.76 -8.21 5.36
CA GLU A 197 -29.20 -9.17 6.36
C GLU A 197 -30.60 -8.82 6.85
N VAL A 198 -31.44 -9.83 7.03
CA VAL A 198 -32.78 -9.65 7.62
C VAL A 198 -32.62 -9.10 9.07
N GLY A 199 -33.37 -8.07 9.37
CA GLY A 199 -33.38 -7.41 10.66
C GLY A 199 -32.40 -6.23 10.80
N GLN A 200 -31.49 -6.04 9.85
CA GLN A 200 -30.55 -4.91 9.83
C GLN A 200 -31.19 -3.65 9.24
N ILE A 201 -30.68 -2.50 9.66
CA ILE A 201 -31.16 -1.17 9.23
C ILE A 201 -30.19 -0.60 8.21
N TYR A 202 -30.72 -0.05 7.13
CA TYR A 202 -29.98 0.55 6.04
C TYR A 202 -30.56 1.92 5.66
N TYR A 203 -29.72 2.78 5.12
CA TYR A 203 -30.13 4.02 4.47
C TYR A 203 -30.32 3.74 2.99
N GLY A 204 -31.38 4.30 2.42
CA GLY A 204 -31.67 4.12 1.02
C GLY A 204 -32.37 5.33 0.42
N THR A 205 -32.47 5.36 -0.90
CA THR A 205 -33.10 6.43 -1.65
C THR A 205 -34.31 5.90 -2.40
N VAL A 206 -35.44 6.60 -2.34
CA VAL A 206 -36.66 6.25 -3.07
C VAL A 206 -36.44 6.44 -4.57
N THR A 207 -36.43 5.35 -5.31
CA THR A 207 -36.19 5.34 -6.78
C THR A 207 -37.50 5.38 -7.56
N ARG A 208 -38.61 4.87 -7.00
CA ARG A 208 -39.89 4.80 -7.65
C ARG A 208 -41.03 4.66 -6.63
N THR A 209 -42.13 5.37 -6.85
CA THR A 209 -43.38 5.19 -6.11
C THR A 209 -44.43 4.47 -6.95
N THR A 210 -45.28 3.69 -6.29
CA THR A 210 -46.42 2.96 -6.88
C THR A 210 -47.61 3.04 -5.96
N THR A 211 -48.79 2.60 -6.42
CA THR A 211 -50.01 2.62 -5.60
C THR A 211 -49.94 1.69 -4.38
N PHE A 212 -49.05 0.71 -4.36
CA PHE A 212 -48.90 -0.29 -3.31
C PHE A 212 -47.62 -0.13 -2.46
N GLY A 213 -46.71 0.77 -2.84
CA GLY A 213 -45.50 1.00 -2.08
C GLY A 213 -44.47 1.84 -2.82
N ALA A 214 -43.29 1.98 -2.22
CA ALA A 214 -42.12 2.63 -2.81
C ALA A 214 -40.97 1.62 -2.98
N PHE A 215 -40.20 1.74 -4.05
CA PHE A 215 -38.95 1.05 -4.21
C PHE A 215 -37.83 1.93 -3.69
N VAL A 216 -36.98 1.35 -2.88
CA VAL A 216 -35.86 2.02 -2.23
C VAL A 216 -34.57 1.34 -2.64
N ASP A 217 -33.67 2.08 -3.27
CA ASP A 217 -32.31 1.64 -3.55
C ASP A 217 -31.49 1.69 -2.26
N LEU A 218 -30.93 0.57 -1.87
CA LEU A 218 -30.10 0.40 -0.67
C LEU A 218 -28.60 0.38 -0.97
N GLY A 219 -28.23 0.67 -2.24
CA GLY A 219 -26.85 0.57 -2.74
C GLY A 219 -26.55 -0.79 -3.36
N GLY A 220 -25.41 -0.84 -4.09
CA GLY A 220 -24.99 -2.06 -4.78
C GLY A 220 -25.95 -2.58 -5.86
N GLY A 221 -26.82 -1.71 -6.38
CA GLY A 221 -27.84 -2.09 -7.35
C GLY A 221 -28.98 -2.97 -6.78
N LYS A 222 -29.17 -2.93 -5.45
CA LYS A 222 -30.20 -3.68 -4.74
C LYS A 222 -31.34 -2.77 -4.32
N GLU A 223 -32.53 -3.06 -4.81
CA GLU A 223 -33.78 -2.38 -4.42
C GLU A 223 -34.61 -3.26 -3.49
N GLY A 224 -35.24 -2.63 -2.50
CA GLY A 224 -36.23 -3.27 -1.64
C GLY A 224 -37.62 -2.62 -1.81
N LEU A 225 -38.68 -3.41 -1.71
CA LEU A 225 -40.05 -2.91 -1.72
C LEU A 225 -40.49 -2.49 -0.31
N LEU A 226 -40.74 -1.20 -0.13
CA LEU A 226 -41.37 -0.62 1.05
C LEU A 226 -42.90 -0.56 0.79
N HIS A 227 -43.61 -1.59 1.26
CA HIS A 227 -45.06 -1.67 1.05
C HIS A 227 -45.81 -0.55 1.81
N ILE A 228 -46.92 -0.04 1.23
CA ILE A 228 -47.69 1.07 1.78
C ILE A 228 -48.09 0.87 3.25
N SER A 229 -48.38 -0.36 3.68
CA SER A 229 -48.70 -0.71 5.07
C SER A 229 -47.52 -0.68 6.03
N LYS A 230 -46.29 -0.48 5.52
CA LYS A 230 -45.03 -0.47 6.27
C LYS A 230 -44.37 0.91 6.27
N ILE A 231 -44.99 1.92 5.66
CA ILE A 231 -44.46 3.28 5.57
C ILE A 231 -44.78 4.07 6.86
N ALA A 232 -45.95 3.89 7.44
CA ALA A 232 -46.34 4.58 8.66
C ALA A 232 -47.18 3.70 9.58
N LYS A 233 -47.21 4.04 10.88
CA LYS A 233 -48.06 3.37 11.87
C LYS A 233 -49.54 3.59 11.62
N GLU A 234 -49.89 4.73 11.00
CA GLU A 234 -51.24 5.07 10.63
C GLU A 234 -51.52 4.72 9.15
N ARG A 235 -52.79 4.47 8.84
CA ARG A 235 -53.19 4.14 7.46
C ARG A 235 -53.05 5.36 6.57
N ILE A 236 -52.16 5.26 5.56
CA ILE A 236 -51.98 6.27 4.51
C ILE A 236 -52.85 5.91 3.28
N ASN A 237 -53.35 6.91 2.57
CA ASN A 237 -54.17 6.67 1.38
C ASN A 237 -53.36 6.57 0.11
N LYS A 238 -52.27 7.31 0.02
CA LYS A 238 -51.33 7.30 -1.12
C LYS A 238 -49.90 7.34 -0.62
N VAL A 239 -49.03 6.66 -1.32
CA VAL A 239 -47.60 6.61 -1.01
C VAL A 239 -46.94 7.99 -1.15
N GLU A 240 -47.37 8.74 -2.18
CA GLU A 240 -46.86 10.08 -2.50
C GLU A 240 -47.24 11.16 -1.45
N ASP A 241 -48.18 10.88 -0.54
CA ASP A 241 -48.51 11.77 0.57
C ASP A 241 -47.40 11.78 1.65
N VAL A 242 -46.56 10.73 1.69
CA VAL A 242 -45.51 10.55 2.70
C VAL A 242 -44.10 10.46 2.07
N LEU A 243 -43.94 9.80 0.93
CA LEU A 243 -42.67 9.58 0.27
C LEU A 243 -42.68 10.11 -1.16
N LYS A 244 -41.58 10.77 -1.54
CA LYS A 244 -41.35 11.29 -2.88
C LYS A 244 -40.12 10.65 -3.50
N LEU A 245 -40.01 10.78 -4.82
CA LEU A 245 -38.82 10.37 -5.56
C LEU A 245 -37.58 11.10 -5.02
N ASN A 246 -36.50 10.36 -4.84
CA ASN A 246 -35.21 10.80 -4.27
C ASN A 246 -35.24 11.17 -2.77
N ASP A 247 -36.33 10.85 -2.04
CA ASP A 247 -36.28 10.96 -0.59
C ASP A 247 -35.28 9.93 -0.01
N GLU A 248 -34.47 10.38 0.93
CA GLU A 248 -33.61 9.51 1.74
C GLU A 248 -34.43 8.93 2.90
N VAL A 249 -34.37 7.62 3.05
CA VAL A 249 -35.16 6.88 4.04
C VAL A 249 -34.30 5.87 4.79
N THR A 250 -34.62 5.73 6.07
CA THR A 250 -34.03 4.66 6.89
C THR A 250 -35.02 3.49 6.93
N VAL A 251 -34.53 2.31 6.50
CA VAL A 251 -35.37 1.12 6.39
C VAL A 251 -34.71 -0.09 7.00
N LYS A 252 -35.51 -0.97 7.55
CA LYS A 252 -35.09 -2.28 8.07
C LYS A 252 -35.43 -3.35 7.04
N VAL A 253 -34.47 -4.21 6.71
CA VAL A 253 -34.71 -5.35 5.84
C VAL A 253 -35.55 -6.38 6.58
N TYR A 254 -36.71 -6.70 6.03
CA TYR A 254 -37.67 -7.62 6.64
C TYR A 254 -37.60 -9.02 6.01
N GLU A 255 -37.40 -9.10 4.69
CA GLU A 255 -37.37 -10.38 3.98
C GLU A 255 -36.40 -10.33 2.80
N ILE A 256 -35.63 -11.40 2.65
CA ILE A 256 -34.75 -11.66 1.51
C ILE A 256 -35.13 -13.02 0.94
N ASP A 257 -35.29 -13.13 -0.38
CA ASP A 257 -35.63 -14.39 -1.03
C ASP A 257 -34.40 -15.33 -1.17
N ASP A 258 -34.64 -16.57 -1.59
CA ASP A 258 -33.60 -17.59 -1.80
C ASP A 258 -32.57 -17.19 -2.87
N GLN A 259 -32.83 -16.14 -3.65
CA GLN A 259 -31.92 -15.60 -4.66
C GLN A 259 -31.13 -14.37 -4.14
N GLY A 260 -31.28 -14.04 -2.85
CA GLY A 260 -30.63 -12.90 -2.22
C GLY A 260 -31.21 -11.54 -2.62
N ARG A 261 -32.47 -11.49 -3.11
CA ARG A 261 -33.17 -10.25 -3.45
C ARG A 261 -33.97 -9.79 -2.25
N ILE A 262 -33.89 -8.50 -1.96
CA ILE A 262 -34.66 -7.87 -0.87
C ILE A 262 -36.11 -7.74 -1.34
N THR A 263 -37.00 -8.55 -0.79
CA THR A 263 -38.41 -8.59 -1.18
C THR A 263 -39.27 -7.66 -0.36
N SER A 264 -38.89 -7.38 0.89
CA SER A 264 -39.64 -6.49 1.78
C SER A 264 -38.73 -5.72 2.74
N ILE A 265 -39.05 -4.42 2.88
CA ILE A 265 -38.39 -3.55 3.85
C ILE A 265 -39.48 -2.81 4.65
N GLU A 266 -39.13 -2.33 5.84
CA GLU A 266 -40.00 -1.60 6.75
C GLU A 266 -39.37 -0.24 7.10
N PHE A 267 -40.19 0.83 7.09
CA PHE A 267 -39.72 2.17 7.44
C PHE A 267 -39.41 2.25 8.94
N GLN A 268 -38.28 2.82 9.30
CA GLN A 268 -37.89 3.07 10.68
C GLN A 268 -38.09 4.55 11.01
N ILE A 269 -38.98 4.84 11.93
CA ILE A 269 -39.20 6.19 12.48
C ILE A 269 -38.23 6.36 13.66
N ASP A 270 -37.59 7.49 13.72
CA ASP A 270 -36.43 7.96 14.50
C ASP A 270 -36.39 7.73 16.03
N ASP A 271 -36.60 6.55 16.56
CA ASP A 271 -36.32 6.33 18.00
C ASP A 271 -35.04 5.52 18.31
N LEU A 272 -34.22 5.13 17.27
CA LEU A 272 -33.06 4.26 17.48
C LEU A 272 -31.77 4.69 16.73
N VAL A 273 -31.74 5.92 16.23
CA VAL A 273 -30.61 6.37 15.37
C VAL A 273 -29.34 6.70 16.17
N GLU A 274 -29.43 7.01 17.47
CA GLU A 274 -28.25 7.39 18.25
C GLU A 274 -27.35 6.23 18.70
N GLU A 275 -27.85 5.02 18.87
CA GLU A 275 -27.02 3.90 19.42
C GLU A 275 -26.26 3.11 18.35
N ASN A 276 -26.72 3.04 17.12
CA ASN A 276 -26.08 2.23 16.07
C ASN A 276 -25.22 3.05 15.09
N TYR A 277 -25.42 4.36 15.01
CA TYR A 277 -24.62 5.26 14.16
C TYR A 277 -23.16 5.41 14.64
N THR A 278 -22.93 5.22 15.92
CA THR A 278 -21.60 5.32 16.54
C THR A 278 -20.71 4.10 16.33
N ARG A 279 -21.21 2.97 15.82
CA ARG A 279 -20.40 1.75 15.60
C ARG A 279 -19.83 1.61 14.19
N THR A 280 -20.46 2.19 13.17
CA THR A 280 -20.01 2.07 11.78
C THR A 280 -19.14 3.24 11.28
N ASN A 281 -19.11 4.38 11.99
CA ASN A 281 -18.32 5.56 11.64
C ASN A 281 -17.10 5.81 12.54
N LYS A 282 -16.64 4.84 13.33
CA LYS A 282 -15.43 4.94 14.17
C LYS A 282 -14.19 4.25 13.58
N CYS A 283 -14.16 4.06 12.28
CA CYS A 283 -12.93 3.77 11.53
C CYS A 283 -12.81 4.81 10.40
N LYS A 284 -12.45 6.01 10.79
CA LYS A 284 -11.79 7.00 9.95
C LYS A 284 -10.43 7.27 10.54
#